data_51d510a672db1d323a411b2f62e3bcd5
#
_entry.id   51d510a672db1d323a411b2f62e3bcd5
#
_cell.length_a   1.000
_cell.length_b   1.000
_cell.length_c   1.000
_cell.angle_alpha   90.00
_cell.angle_beta   90.00
_cell.angle_gamma   90.00
#
_symmetry.space_group_name_H-M   'P 1'
#
loop_
_entity.id
_entity.type
_entity.pdbx_description
1 polymer ?
#
loop_
_entity_poly.entity_id
_entity_poly.type
_entity_poly.pdbx_seq_one_letter_code
_entity_poly.pdbx_strand_id
1 'polypeptide(L)'
;MDIPVLLLHGTNAGPWTMSNFSRYFELKGFQCHSPAYRHHDNLCSEDASARLVGTSIVDYVEDTAGFVKNLEEAPILVGHSLGGVVAQKIAAMGLARAIVLLNGSVNWGILPTTNQERDLGRMLMSSGPFWEGTLLPDFETMAKFGLNRLDLFEQHRVFDCLVPESGQVMFELFFWIFDNNQTTRIDYDRITCPVLMISGSDDLAIPPSTARLIAKRHGSRATFHEAQGYGHYLTLEPGWEKIAEFCSDWMAEH
;
A
#
# COMPACT_ATOMS: atom_id res chain seq x y z
N MET A 1 -23.07 -9.90 -4.67
CA MET A 1 -22.30 -9.59 -5.91
C MET A 1 -21.05 -10.45 -5.84
N ASP A 2 -20.81 -11.32 -6.82
CA ASP A 2 -19.62 -12.19 -6.78
C ASP A 2 -18.36 -11.48 -7.35
N ILE A 3 -18.26 -10.16 -7.12
CA ILE A 3 -17.13 -9.37 -7.61
C ILE A 3 -15.91 -9.68 -6.74
N PRO A 4 -14.82 -10.22 -7.32
CA PRO A 4 -13.60 -10.46 -6.56
C PRO A 4 -12.93 -9.13 -6.16
N VAL A 5 -12.52 -9.04 -4.90
CA VAL A 5 -11.75 -7.93 -4.34
C VAL A 5 -10.42 -8.46 -3.83
N LEU A 6 -9.32 -7.93 -4.35
CA LEU A 6 -7.98 -8.28 -3.92
C LEU A 6 -7.39 -7.17 -3.06
N LEU A 7 -7.12 -7.47 -1.79
CA LEU A 7 -6.59 -6.53 -0.81
C LEU A 7 -5.07 -6.72 -0.69
N LEU A 8 -4.32 -5.65 -0.94
CA LEU A 8 -2.86 -5.63 -1.01
C LEU A 8 -2.30 -4.77 0.12
N HIS A 9 -1.51 -5.37 1.01
CA HIS A 9 -0.95 -4.70 2.18
C HIS A 9 0.23 -3.77 1.85
N GLY A 10 0.68 -2.99 2.84
CA GLY A 10 1.84 -2.10 2.76
C GLY A 10 3.16 -2.80 3.10
N THR A 11 4.23 -2.00 3.16
CA THR A 11 5.56 -2.45 3.61
C THR A 11 5.57 -2.86 5.08
N ASN A 12 6.50 -3.72 5.47
CA ASN A 12 6.69 -4.19 6.86
C ASN A 12 5.44 -4.83 7.49
N ALA A 13 4.48 -5.24 6.68
CA ALA A 13 3.17 -5.69 7.12
C ALA A 13 2.81 -7.04 6.49
N GLY A 14 1.59 -7.49 6.72
CA GLY A 14 1.02 -8.67 6.11
C GLY A 14 -0.49 -8.51 5.86
N PRO A 15 -1.17 -9.55 5.35
CA PRO A 15 -2.61 -9.52 5.06
C PRO A 15 -3.48 -9.10 6.26
N TRP A 16 -2.99 -9.30 7.47
CA TRP A 16 -3.71 -8.96 8.70
C TRP A 16 -4.09 -7.47 8.79
N THR A 17 -3.29 -6.56 8.17
CA THR A 17 -3.59 -5.11 8.16
C THR A 17 -4.83 -4.78 7.33
N MET A 18 -5.25 -5.68 6.45
CA MET A 18 -6.41 -5.53 5.58
C MET A 18 -7.64 -6.31 6.10
N SER A 19 -7.51 -7.05 7.22
CA SER A 19 -8.55 -7.97 7.70
C SER A 19 -9.87 -7.28 8.06
N ASN A 20 -9.81 -6.08 8.62
CA ASN A 20 -11.00 -5.30 8.92
C ASN A 20 -11.81 -4.98 7.65
N PHE A 21 -11.11 -4.52 6.61
CA PHE A 21 -11.71 -4.20 5.32
C PHE A 21 -12.22 -5.45 4.60
N SER A 22 -11.42 -6.53 4.58
CA SER A 22 -11.84 -7.81 4.00
C SER A 22 -13.16 -8.28 4.60
N ARG A 23 -13.24 -8.36 5.93
CA ARG A 23 -14.46 -8.78 6.63
C ARG A 23 -15.64 -7.84 6.35
N TYR A 24 -15.41 -6.53 6.30
CA TYR A 24 -16.47 -5.57 6.01
C TYR A 24 -17.02 -5.75 4.58
N PHE A 25 -16.15 -5.91 3.60
CA PHE A 25 -16.53 -6.11 2.20
C PHE A 25 -17.23 -7.45 1.98
N GLU A 26 -16.79 -8.52 2.67
CA GLU A 26 -17.48 -9.82 2.66
C GLU A 26 -18.92 -9.70 3.16
N LEU A 27 -19.16 -8.92 4.25
CA LEU A 27 -20.50 -8.64 4.75
C LEU A 27 -21.36 -7.84 3.75
N LYS A 28 -20.75 -7.10 2.85
CA LYS A 28 -21.40 -6.39 1.74
C LYS A 28 -21.57 -7.26 0.49
N GLY A 29 -21.10 -8.52 0.50
CA GLY A 29 -21.29 -9.49 -0.56
C GLY A 29 -20.19 -9.50 -1.63
N PHE A 30 -19.01 -8.94 -1.34
CA PHE A 30 -17.83 -9.06 -2.19
C PHE A 30 -17.07 -10.37 -1.86
N GLN A 31 -16.37 -10.93 -2.86
CA GLN A 31 -15.49 -12.06 -2.66
C GLN A 31 -14.06 -11.58 -2.40
N CYS A 32 -13.62 -11.57 -1.13
CA CYS A 32 -12.36 -10.99 -0.75
C CYS A 32 -11.19 -11.98 -0.74
N HIS A 33 -10.04 -11.53 -1.22
CA HIS A 33 -8.77 -12.24 -1.18
C HIS A 33 -7.69 -11.29 -0.65
N SER A 34 -6.87 -11.76 0.28
CA SER A 34 -5.76 -10.99 0.86
C SER A 34 -4.49 -11.84 0.85
N PRO A 35 -3.84 -12.04 -0.32
CA PRO A 35 -2.60 -12.80 -0.38
C PRO A 35 -1.47 -12.03 0.31
N ALA A 36 -0.57 -12.78 0.96
CA ALA A 36 0.71 -12.23 1.38
C ALA A 36 1.62 -12.06 0.16
N TYR A 37 2.45 -11.02 0.14
CA TYR A 37 3.56 -10.97 -0.81
C TYR A 37 4.54 -12.10 -0.54
N ARG A 38 5.36 -12.46 -1.54
CA ARG A 38 6.34 -13.52 -1.37
C ARG A 38 7.21 -13.25 -0.15
N HIS A 39 7.46 -14.31 0.61
CA HIS A 39 8.22 -14.29 1.85
C HIS A 39 7.59 -13.51 3.03
N HIS A 40 6.32 -13.04 2.90
CA HIS A 40 5.54 -12.43 3.99
C HIS A 40 4.52 -13.40 4.62
N ASP A 41 4.46 -14.63 4.15
CA ASP A 41 3.50 -15.66 4.60
C ASP A 41 3.91 -16.37 5.90
N ASN A 42 5.21 -16.33 6.27
CA ASN A 42 5.73 -17.06 7.44
C ASN A 42 6.98 -16.39 8.05
N LEU A 43 6.81 -15.19 8.58
CA LEU A 43 7.90 -14.29 8.99
C LEU A 43 8.47 -14.54 10.40
N CYS A 44 8.05 -15.62 11.08
CA CYS A 44 8.54 -15.96 12.42
C CYS A 44 9.91 -16.69 12.44
N SER A 45 10.58 -16.85 11.29
CA SER A 45 11.87 -17.53 11.20
C SER A 45 12.99 -16.61 10.68
N GLU A 46 14.21 -16.80 11.17
CA GLU A 46 15.41 -16.11 10.64
C GLU A 46 15.59 -16.35 9.13
N ASP A 47 15.20 -17.53 8.64
CA ASP A 47 15.23 -17.89 7.22
C ASP A 47 14.29 -17.01 6.37
N ALA A 48 13.19 -16.51 6.91
CA ALA A 48 12.25 -15.67 6.18
C ALA A 48 12.86 -14.31 5.85
N SER A 49 13.56 -13.69 6.80
CA SER A 49 14.28 -12.43 6.57
C SER A 49 15.35 -12.60 5.48
N ALA A 50 16.11 -13.70 5.51
CA ALA A 50 17.14 -13.96 4.51
C ALA A 50 16.55 -14.11 3.09
N ARG A 51 15.35 -14.68 2.95
CA ARG A 51 14.67 -14.84 1.65
C ARG A 51 14.18 -13.53 1.04
N LEU A 52 13.95 -12.50 1.87
CA LEU A 52 13.54 -11.17 1.40
C LEU A 52 14.68 -10.40 0.71
N VAL A 53 15.94 -10.73 1.00
CA VAL A 53 17.10 -10.03 0.44
C VAL A 53 17.07 -10.07 -1.08
N GLY A 54 17.10 -8.88 -1.71
CA GLY A 54 17.07 -8.76 -3.18
C GLY A 54 15.67 -8.92 -3.81
N THR A 55 14.63 -9.18 -3.02
CA THR A 55 13.25 -9.13 -3.52
C THR A 55 12.90 -7.71 -3.94
N SER A 56 12.30 -7.56 -5.12
CA SER A 56 11.91 -6.28 -5.73
C SER A 56 10.38 -6.11 -5.75
N ILE A 57 9.92 -4.88 -5.93
CA ILE A 57 8.50 -4.60 -6.23
C ILE A 57 8.03 -5.34 -7.50
N VAL A 58 8.92 -5.58 -8.46
CA VAL A 58 8.60 -6.39 -9.65
C VAL A 58 8.14 -7.78 -9.27
N ASP A 59 8.80 -8.40 -8.30
CA ASP A 59 8.44 -9.74 -7.81
C ASP A 59 7.03 -9.76 -7.20
N TYR A 60 6.66 -8.74 -6.42
CA TYR A 60 5.32 -8.62 -5.85
C TYR A 60 4.25 -8.40 -6.92
N VAL A 61 4.59 -7.63 -7.96
CA VAL A 61 3.70 -7.41 -9.10
C VAL A 61 3.51 -8.70 -9.90
N GLU A 62 4.57 -9.47 -10.14
CA GLU A 62 4.50 -10.74 -10.88
C GLU A 62 3.64 -11.77 -10.14
N ASP A 63 3.84 -11.94 -8.83
CA ASP A 63 3.05 -12.85 -8.00
C ASP A 63 1.57 -12.44 -7.97
N THR A 64 1.32 -11.13 -7.78
CA THR A 64 -0.05 -10.59 -7.78
C THR A 64 -0.71 -10.77 -9.14
N ALA A 65 0.01 -10.51 -10.24
CA ALA A 65 -0.51 -10.73 -11.59
C ALA A 65 -0.81 -12.21 -11.86
N GLY A 66 0.05 -13.12 -11.35
CA GLY A 66 -0.19 -14.54 -11.40
C GLY A 66 -1.46 -14.95 -10.65
N PHE A 67 -1.67 -14.40 -9.45
CA PHE A 67 -2.88 -14.63 -8.68
C PHE A 67 -4.14 -14.14 -9.43
N VAL A 68 -4.11 -12.89 -9.92
CA VAL A 68 -5.25 -12.27 -10.61
C VAL A 68 -5.65 -13.05 -11.86
N LYS A 69 -4.69 -13.56 -12.63
CA LYS A 69 -4.96 -14.34 -13.85
C LYS A 69 -5.68 -15.68 -13.59
N ASN A 70 -5.66 -16.16 -12.35
CA ASN A 70 -6.37 -17.38 -11.95
C ASN A 70 -7.79 -17.11 -11.44
N LEU A 71 -8.21 -15.84 -11.32
CA LEU A 71 -9.57 -15.46 -11.00
C LEU A 71 -10.46 -15.56 -12.26
N GLU A 72 -11.73 -15.89 -12.07
CA GLU A 72 -12.69 -15.99 -13.18
C GLU A 72 -13.02 -14.62 -13.78
N GLU A 73 -13.01 -13.57 -12.95
CA GLU A 73 -13.27 -12.18 -13.35
C GLU A 73 -12.14 -11.25 -12.88
N ALA A 74 -11.97 -10.14 -13.59
CA ALA A 74 -11.03 -9.10 -13.19
C ALA A 74 -11.44 -8.49 -11.84
N PRO A 75 -10.55 -8.50 -10.82
CA PRO A 75 -10.89 -8.01 -9.49
C PRO A 75 -10.90 -6.48 -9.40
N ILE A 76 -11.55 -5.97 -8.35
CA ILE A 76 -11.24 -4.65 -7.81
C ILE A 76 -10.00 -4.82 -6.90
N LEU A 77 -8.97 -4.00 -7.13
CA LEU A 77 -7.76 -4.03 -6.31
C LEU A 77 -7.83 -2.93 -5.25
N VAL A 78 -7.69 -3.30 -3.99
CA VAL A 78 -7.64 -2.36 -2.85
C VAL A 78 -6.22 -2.40 -2.29
N GLY A 79 -5.43 -1.37 -2.57
CA GLY A 79 -4.02 -1.32 -2.19
C GLY A 79 -3.72 -0.27 -1.13
N HIS A 80 -3.16 -0.69 0.00
CA HIS A 80 -2.66 0.20 1.04
C HIS A 80 -1.15 0.46 0.86
N SER A 81 -0.73 1.72 0.93
CA SER A 81 0.69 2.10 0.87
C SER A 81 1.39 1.48 -0.36
N LEU A 82 2.43 0.64 -0.19
CA LEU A 82 3.07 -0.14 -1.26
C LEU A 82 2.05 -0.89 -2.14
N GLY A 83 1.02 -1.47 -1.51
CA GLY A 83 -0.05 -2.15 -2.23
C GLY A 83 -0.74 -1.27 -3.28
N GLY A 84 -0.75 0.04 -3.07
CA GLY A 84 -1.23 1.01 -4.06
C GLY A 84 -0.33 1.11 -5.31
N VAL A 85 0.98 0.95 -5.19
CA VAL A 85 1.89 0.87 -6.35
C VAL A 85 1.66 -0.43 -7.11
N VAL A 86 1.57 -1.56 -6.40
CA VAL A 86 1.28 -2.86 -7.01
C VAL A 86 -0.06 -2.84 -7.74
N ALA A 87 -1.14 -2.33 -7.10
CA ALA A 87 -2.46 -2.21 -7.71
C ALA A 87 -2.43 -1.40 -9.02
N GLN A 88 -1.73 -0.26 -9.05
CA GLN A 88 -1.58 0.56 -10.25
C GLN A 88 -0.83 -0.17 -11.37
N LYS A 89 0.23 -0.93 -11.03
CA LYS A 89 0.96 -1.73 -12.02
C LYS A 89 0.10 -2.84 -12.63
N ILE A 90 -0.68 -3.53 -11.80
CA ILE A 90 -1.63 -4.57 -12.26
C ILE A 90 -2.72 -3.95 -13.14
N ALA A 91 -3.25 -2.79 -12.75
CA ALA A 91 -4.23 -2.07 -13.55
C ALA A 91 -3.67 -1.63 -14.92
N ALA A 92 -2.40 -1.20 -14.98
CA ALA A 92 -1.73 -0.86 -16.23
C ALA A 92 -1.49 -2.09 -17.14
N MET A 93 -1.56 -3.31 -16.60
CA MET A 93 -1.58 -4.55 -17.39
C MET A 93 -2.97 -4.90 -17.93
N GLY A 94 -4.02 -4.12 -17.58
CA GLY A 94 -5.41 -4.41 -17.96
C GLY A 94 -6.04 -5.53 -17.14
N LEU A 95 -5.51 -5.82 -15.95
CA LEU A 95 -5.91 -6.93 -15.09
C LEU A 95 -6.79 -6.51 -13.91
N ALA A 96 -7.29 -5.27 -13.88
CA ALA A 96 -8.14 -4.77 -12.82
C ALA A 96 -9.43 -4.16 -13.38
N ARG A 97 -10.56 -4.44 -12.74
CA ARG A 97 -11.86 -3.82 -12.99
C ARG A 97 -11.92 -2.38 -12.48
N ALA A 98 -11.37 -2.14 -11.31
CA ALA A 98 -11.21 -0.83 -10.67
C ALA A 98 -10.07 -0.90 -9.64
N ILE A 99 -9.55 0.25 -9.19
CA ILE A 99 -8.56 0.30 -8.11
C ILE A 99 -8.96 1.29 -7.03
N VAL A 100 -8.74 0.89 -5.78
CA VAL A 100 -8.86 1.73 -4.58
C VAL A 100 -7.47 1.87 -3.96
N LEU A 101 -6.98 3.08 -3.84
CA LEU A 101 -5.67 3.42 -3.28
C LEU A 101 -5.87 4.03 -1.89
N LEU A 102 -5.53 3.30 -0.86
CA LEU A 102 -5.60 3.71 0.54
C LEU A 102 -4.22 4.23 0.97
N ASN A 103 -4.05 5.54 1.11
CA ASN A 103 -2.75 6.15 1.37
C ASN A 103 -1.66 5.57 0.46
N GLY A 104 -1.98 5.42 -0.83
CA GLY A 104 -1.10 4.76 -1.79
C GLY A 104 0.27 5.43 -1.88
N SER A 105 1.33 4.62 -1.83
CA SER A 105 2.71 5.10 -1.83
C SER A 105 3.06 5.90 -3.08
N VAL A 106 4.06 6.75 -2.91
CA VAL A 106 4.69 7.48 -4.02
C VAL A 106 5.21 6.51 -5.10
N ASN A 107 5.23 7.00 -6.31
CA ASN A 107 5.80 6.28 -7.43
C ASN A 107 6.72 7.19 -8.24
N TRP A 108 7.44 6.63 -9.18
CA TRP A 108 8.44 7.33 -9.98
C TRP A 108 7.89 8.64 -10.56
N GLY A 109 8.62 9.74 -10.34
CA GLY A 109 8.27 11.08 -10.83
C GLY A 109 7.36 11.89 -9.88
N ILE A 110 7.02 11.38 -8.70
CA ILE A 110 6.32 12.12 -7.64
C ILE A 110 7.30 12.47 -6.53
N LEU A 111 7.62 13.73 -6.40
CA LEU A 111 8.54 14.23 -5.37
C LEU A 111 7.82 14.48 -4.04
N PRO A 112 8.52 14.34 -2.90
CA PRO A 112 7.99 14.70 -1.59
C PRO A 112 7.52 16.15 -1.55
N THR A 113 6.30 16.37 -1.07
CA THR A 113 5.69 17.71 -0.97
C THR A 113 5.91 18.38 0.39
N THR A 114 6.21 17.58 1.43
CA THR A 114 6.35 18.05 2.82
C THR A 114 7.75 17.81 3.37
N ASN A 115 8.07 18.48 4.48
CA ASN A 115 9.30 18.23 5.21
C ASN A 115 9.28 16.88 5.91
N GLN A 116 8.11 16.44 6.38
CA GLN A 116 7.91 15.14 7.05
C GLN A 116 8.28 13.98 6.12
N GLU A 117 7.83 13.98 4.86
CA GLU A 117 8.25 12.96 3.87
C GLU A 117 9.78 12.97 3.66
N ARG A 118 10.38 14.16 3.58
CA ARG A 118 11.84 14.28 3.44
C ARG A 118 12.58 13.78 4.68
N ASP A 119 12.01 14.00 5.88
CA ASP A 119 12.59 13.52 7.14
C ASP A 119 12.50 12.00 7.23
N LEU A 120 11.38 11.40 6.81
CA LEU A 120 11.27 9.93 6.70
C LEU A 120 12.35 9.36 5.79
N GLY A 121 12.55 9.94 4.60
CA GLY A 121 13.63 9.54 3.70
C GLY A 121 15.03 9.66 4.33
N ARG A 122 15.30 10.73 5.09
CA ARG A 122 16.59 10.90 5.81
C ARG A 122 16.77 9.85 6.91
N MET A 123 15.70 9.52 7.64
CA MET A 123 15.73 8.47 8.68
C MET A 123 16.04 7.10 8.06
N LEU A 124 15.40 6.75 6.95
CA LEU A 124 15.71 5.52 6.23
C LEU A 124 17.18 5.49 5.76
N MET A 125 17.70 6.59 5.19
CA MET A 125 19.11 6.66 4.78
C MET A 125 20.08 6.55 5.94
N SER A 126 19.70 6.97 7.14
CA SER A 126 20.56 6.84 8.33
C SER A 126 20.78 5.40 8.79
N SER A 127 19.95 4.47 8.32
CA SER A 127 20.11 3.02 8.56
C SER A 127 21.27 2.39 7.76
N GLY A 128 22.05 3.18 7.04
CA GLY A 128 23.18 2.71 6.22
C GLY A 128 22.70 2.10 4.89
N PRO A 129 23.47 1.14 4.31
CA PRO A 129 23.15 0.53 3.03
C PRO A 129 22.06 -0.54 3.17
N PHE A 130 20.88 -0.16 3.69
CA PHE A 130 19.76 -1.06 3.98
C PHE A 130 19.28 -1.84 2.75
N TRP A 131 19.50 -1.30 1.54
CA TRP A 131 19.11 -1.95 0.27
C TRP A 131 19.89 -3.25 -0.03
N GLU A 132 21.00 -3.51 0.68
CA GLU A 132 21.77 -4.74 0.55
C GLU A 132 21.22 -5.91 1.39
N GLY A 133 20.23 -5.63 2.23
CA GLY A 133 19.66 -6.60 3.17
C GLY A 133 18.15 -6.48 3.31
N THR A 134 17.70 -6.65 4.55
CA THR A 134 16.31 -6.40 4.96
C THR A 134 16.26 -5.20 5.91
N LEU A 135 15.15 -4.48 5.90
CA LEU A 135 14.90 -3.37 6.80
C LEU A 135 13.88 -3.80 7.86
N LEU A 136 14.32 -3.82 9.12
CA LEU A 136 13.43 -4.00 10.26
C LEU A 136 12.69 -2.69 10.56
N PRO A 137 11.40 -2.74 10.94
CA PRO A 137 10.70 -1.55 11.37
C PRO A 137 11.34 -1.01 12.67
N ASP A 138 11.43 0.32 12.75
CA ASP A 138 11.85 1.04 13.95
C ASP A 138 10.62 1.66 14.62
N PHE A 139 10.47 1.45 15.96
CA PHE A 139 9.27 1.88 16.67
C PHE A 139 9.06 3.40 16.61
N GLU A 140 10.10 4.20 16.82
CA GLU A 140 9.97 5.67 16.79
C GLU A 140 9.53 6.18 15.42
N THR A 141 10.10 5.59 14.35
CA THR A 141 9.72 5.90 12.97
C THR A 141 8.28 5.49 12.70
N MET A 142 7.89 4.27 13.08
CA MET A 142 6.54 3.77 12.85
C MET A 142 5.50 4.53 13.67
N ALA A 143 5.75 4.81 14.95
CA ALA A 143 4.87 5.59 15.81
C ALA A 143 4.63 6.99 15.26
N LYS A 144 5.68 7.63 14.72
CA LYS A 144 5.61 8.99 14.17
C LYS A 144 4.92 9.06 12.82
N PHE A 145 5.27 8.20 11.88
CA PHE A 145 4.86 8.34 10.47
C PHE A 145 3.74 7.40 10.06
N GLY A 146 3.68 6.20 10.64
CA GLY A 146 2.70 5.18 10.28
C GLY A 146 1.53 5.09 11.26
N LEU A 147 1.81 5.11 12.56
CA LEU A 147 0.85 4.79 13.62
C LEU A 147 0.42 6.03 14.44
N ASN A 148 0.68 7.22 13.94
CA ASN A 148 0.50 8.50 14.64
C ASN A 148 -0.94 8.81 15.07
N ARG A 149 -1.94 8.09 14.56
CA ARG A 149 -3.36 8.22 14.94
C ARG A 149 -3.86 7.13 15.87
N LEU A 150 -2.99 6.18 16.23
CA LEU A 150 -3.26 5.17 17.25
C LEU A 150 -2.75 5.66 18.63
N ASP A 151 -3.39 5.24 19.70
CA ASP A 151 -2.87 5.44 21.04
C ASP A 151 -1.62 4.57 21.28
N LEU A 152 -0.85 4.85 22.33
CA LEU A 152 0.41 4.17 22.58
C LEU A 152 0.27 2.65 22.74
N PHE A 153 -0.81 2.18 23.33
CA PHE A 153 -1.07 0.74 23.49
C PHE A 153 -1.28 0.07 22.15
N GLU A 154 -2.12 0.65 21.29
CA GLU A 154 -2.37 0.15 19.95
C GLU A 154 -1.15 0.29 19.04
N GLN A 155 -0.34 1.35 19.20
CA GLN A 155 0.94 1.49 18.48
C GLN A 155 1.86 0.30 18.77
N HIS A 156 2.04 -0.08 20.03
CA HIS A 156 2.85 -1.26 20.40
C HIS A 156 2.23 -2.55 19.87
N ARG A 157 0.92 -2.72 20.02
CA ARG A 157 0.22 -3.92 19.53
C ARG A 157 0.38 -4.12 18.03
N VAL A 158 0.27 -3.05 17.25
CA VAL A 158 0.47 -3.09 15.80
C VAL A 158 1.94 -3.30 15.46
N PHE A 159 2.85 -2.59 16.15
CA PHE A 159 4.29 -2.68 15.92
C PHE A 159 4.82 -4.10 16.16
N ASP A 160 4.37 -4.79 17.20
CA ASP A 160 4.75 -6.17 17.51
C ASP A 160 4.34 -7.19 16.43
N CYS A 161 3.40 -6.81 15.55
CA CYS A 161 2.98 -7.62 14.40
C CYS A 161 3.71 -7.24 13.10
N LEU A 162 4.50 -6.15 13.10
CA LEU A 162 5.26 -5.76 11.92
C LEU A 162 6.44 -6.70 11.69
N VAL A 163 6.84 -6.77 10.44
CA VAL A 163 7.80 -7.76 9.96
C VAL A 163 8.90 -7.09 9.14
N PRO A 164 10.06 -7.74 8.94
CA PRO A 164 11.08 -7.24 8.03
C PRO A 164 10.51 -7.00 6.63
N GLU A 165 11.06 -6.01 5.91
CA GLU A 165 10.81 -5.77 4.50
C GLU A 165 12.11 -5.91 3.70
N SER A 166 12.02 -6.22 2.41
CA SER A 166 13.18 -6.16 1.52
C SER A 166 13.74 -4.75 1.48
N GLY A 167 15.03 -4.61 1.74
CA GLY A 167 15.72 -3.33 1.59
C GLY A 167 15.68 -2.81 0.16
N GLN A 168 15.68 -3.72 -0.84
CA GLN A 168 15.51 -3.38 -2.24
C GLN A 168 14.13 -2.75 -2.51
N VAL A 169 13.04 -3.34 -2.00
CA VAL A 169 11.68 -2.77 -2.09
C VAL A 169 11.61 -1.37 -1.47
N MET A 170 12.19 -1.20 -0.28
CA MET A 170 12.23 0.10 0.38
C MET A 170 13.03 1.14 -0.40
N PHE A 171 14.13 0.73 -1.02
CA PHE A 171 14.92 1.60 -1.89
C PHE A 171 14.14 2.01 -3.15
N GLU A 172 13.56 1.07 -3.86
CA GLU A 172 12.75 1.31 -5.07
C GLU A 172 11.58 2.26 -4.79
N LEU A 173 10.99 2.18 -3.59
CA LEU A 173 9.83 2.97 -3.19
C LEU A 173 10.22 4.40 -2.78
N PHE A 174 11.15 4.54 -1.84
CA PHE A 174 11.48 5.84 -1.22
C PHE A 174 12.61 6.57 -1.93
N PHE A 175 13.46 5.85 -2.66
CA PHE A 175 14.63 6.41 -3.38
C PHE A 175 14.55 6.17 -4.88
N TRP A 176 13.33 6.12 -5.42
CA TRP A 176 13.01 5.86 -6.82
C TRP A 176 13.83 6.72 -7.82
N ILE A 177 14.28 7.92 -7.41
CA ILE A 177 15.11 8.80 -8.25
C ILE A 177 16.49 8.19 -8.56
N PHE A 178 16.97 7.28 -7.72
CA PHE A 178 18.24 6.56 -7.88
C PHE A 178 18.04 5.15 -8.45
N ASP A 179 16.79 4.72 -8.61
CA ASP A 179 16.47 3.43 -9.23
C ASP A 179 16.50 3.56 -10.76
N ASN A 180 17.61 3.08 -11.35
CA ASN A 180 17.81 3.09 -12.80
C ASN A 180 16.75 2.27 -13.57
N ASN A 181 16.14 1.28 -12.93
CA ASN A 181 15.10 0.45 -13.52
C ASN A 181 13.73 1.13 -13.54
N GLN A 182 13.59 2.25 -12.81
CA GLN A 182 12.32 2.96 -12.66
C GLN A 182 11.19 2.01 -12.21
N THR A 183 11.48 1.14 -11.26
CA THR A 183 10.63 0.02 -10.83
C THR A 183 9.24 0.48 -10.42
N THR A 184 9.12 1.63 -9.75
CA THR A 184 7.84 2.21 -9.33
C THR A 184 7.18 3.08 -10.40
N ARG A 185 7.72 3.15 -11.63
CA ARG A 185 7.09 3.91 -12.72
C ARG A 185 5.74 3.31 -13.11
N ILE A 186 4.72 4.15 -13.15
CA ILE A 186 3.36 3.79 -13.55
C ILE A 186 3.09 4.30 -14.97
N ASP A 187 2.59 3.43 -15.83
CA ASP A 187 2.07 3.81 -17.14
C ASP A 187 0.59 4.19 -17.00
N TYR A 188 0.35 5.45 -16.66
CA TYR A 188 -0.99 5.98 -16.38
C TYR A 188 -1.92 5.93 -17.61
N ASP A 189 -1.37 5.98 -18.81
CA ASP A 189 -2.18 5.95 -20.04
C ASP A 189 -2.79 4.56 -20.28
N ARG A 190 -2.16 3.52 -19.74
CA ARG A 190 -2.66 2.15 -19.80
C ARG A 190 -3.67 1.80 -18.71
N ILE A 191 -3.81 2.63 -17.68
CA ILE A 191 -4.84 2.44 -16.64
C ILE A 191 -6.14 3.03 -17.17
N THR A 192 -7.05 2.18 -17.62
CA THR A 192 -8.34 2.59 -18.21
C THR A 192 -9.50 2.45 -17.23
N CYS A 193 -9.31 1.73 -16.13
CA CYS A 193 -10.34 1.50 -15.12
C CYS A 193 -10.52 2.70 -14.16
N PRO A 194 -11.67 2.78 -13.46
CA PRO A 194 -11.90 3.77 -12.40
C PRO A 194 -10.89 3.65 -11.25
N VAL A 195 -10.57 4.80 -10.65
CA VAL A 195 -9.60 4.92 -9.55
C VAL A 195 -10.23 5.69 -8.39
N LEU A 196 -10.28 5.09 -7.21
CA LEU A 196 -10.56 5.80 -5.97
C LEU A 196 -9.23 6.01 -5.22
N MET A 197 -8.92 7.25 -4.87
CA MET A 197 -7.77 7.59 -4.02
C MET A 197 -8.28 8.16 -2.71
N ILE A 198 -8.01 7.48 -1.60
CA ILE A 198 -8.31 7.95 -0.24
C ILE A 198 -6.98 8.27 0.45
N SER A 199 -6.91 9.45 1.08
CA SER A 199 -5.75 9.89 1.85
C SER A 199 -6.17 10.41 3.20
N GLY A 200 -5.57 9.91 4.27
CA GLY A 200 -5.75 10.44 5.61
C GLY A 200 -5.19 11.86 5.73
N SER A 201 -5.97 12.79 6.32
CA SER A 201 -5.53 14.20 6.48
C SER A 201 -4.28 14.34 7.34
N ASP A 202 -4.06 13.38 8.24
CA ASP A 202 -2.97 13.35 9.22
C ASP A 202 -1.89 12.32 8.84
N ASP A 203 -1.91 11.83 7.60
CA ASP A 203 -0.84 10.95 7.08
C ASP A 203 0.46 11.73 6.93
N LEU A 204 1.48 11.35 7.71
CA LEU A 204 2.80 11.96 7.70
C LEU A 204 3.79 11.21 6.80
N ALA A 205 3.46 9.98 6.38
CA ALA A 205 4.26 9.19 5.45
C ALA A 205 3.94 9.56 3.99
N ILE A 206 2.65 9.60 3.64
CA ILE A 206 2.16 9.98 2.29
C ILE A 206 1.05 11.02 2.46
N PRO A 207 1.39 12.29 2.68
CA PRO A 207 0.42 13.32 2.99
C PRO A 207 -0.55 13.60 1.83
N PRO A 208 -1.74 14.17 2.13
CA PRO A 208 -2.75 14.47 1.10
C PRO A 208 -2.24 15.30 -0.07
N SER A 209 -1.25 16.17 0.15
CA SER A 209 -0.61 16.96 -0.93
C SER A 209 0.09 16.07 -1.95
N THR A 210 0.79 15.04 -1.50
CA THR A 210 1.44 14.04 -2.37
C THR A 210 0.42 13.11 -3.01
N ALA A 211 -0.56 12.62 -2.23
CA ALA A 211 -1.65 11.78 -2.73
C ALA A 211 -2.46 12.47 -3.85
N ARG A 212 -2.71 13.78 -3.74
CA ARG A 212 -3.36 14.59 -4.79
C ARG A 212 -2.54 14.63 -6.09
N LEU A 213 -1.20 14.63 -6.01
CA LEU A 213 -0.35 14.58 -7.21
C LEU A 213 -0.50 13.22 -7.91
N ILE A 214 -0.58 12.12 -7.16
CA ILE A 214 -0.81 10.78 -7.70
C ILE A 214 -2.20 10.73 -8.37
N ALA A 215 -3.26 11.15 -7.66
CA ALA A 215 -4.62 11.19 -8.20
C ALA A 215 -4.69 12.02 -9.50
N LYS A 216 -4.01 13.17 -9.54
CA LYS A 216 -3.96 14.03 -10.74
C LYS A 216 -3.37 13.32 -11.96
N ARG A 217 -2.43 12.38 -11.78
CA ARG A 217 -1.85 11.59 -12.89
C ARG A 217 -2.88 10.66 -13.54
N HIS A 218 -3.89 10.23 -12.80
CA HIS A 218 -4.98 9.42 -13.35
C HIS A 218 -6.04 10.23 -14.12
N GLY A 219 -5.99 11.58 -14.03
CA GLY A 219 -6.91 12.46 -14.74
C GLY A 219 -8.36 12.28 -14.29
N SER A 220 -9.31 12.26 -15.24
CA SER A 220 -10.74 12.15 -14.96
C SER A 220 -11.19 10.76 -14.44
N ARG A 221 -10.31 9.77 -14.46
CA ARG A 221 -10.61 8.44 -13.92
C ARG A 221 -10.53 8.39 -12.38
N ALA A 222 -9.86 9.37 -11.76
CA ALA A 222 -9.64 9.39 -10.33
C ALA A 222 -10.72 10.18 -9.59
N THR A 223 -11.33 9.55 -8.59
CA THR A 223 -12.03 10.21 -7.49
C THR A 223 -11.06 10.33 -6.32
N PHE A 224 -10.87 11.54 -5.80
CA PHE A 224 -10.01 11.79 -4.63
C PHE A 224 -10.85 12.14 -3.41
N HIS A 225 -10.60 11.44 -2.30
CA HIS A 225 -11.23 11.71 -1.01
C HIS A 225 -10.17 11.91 0.07
N GLU A 226 -10.22 13.03 0.79
CA GLU A 226 -9.40 13.30 1.97
C GLU A 226 -10.17 12.93 3.23
N ALA A 227 -9.73 11.86 3.89
CA ALA A 227 -10.33 11.33 5.11
C ALA A 227 -9.84 12.14 6.33
N GLN A 228 -10.72 12.98 6.87
CA GLN A 228 -10.39 13.88 7.97
C GLN A 228 -10.13 13.13 9.28
N GLY A 229 -8.97 13.40 9.92
CA GLY A 229 -8.58 12.81 11.21
C GLY A 229 -7.97 11.42 11.11
N TYR A 230 -7.72 10.91 9.90
CA TYR A 230 -7.03 9.63 9.68
C TYR A 230 -5.56 9.84 9.32
N GLY A 231 -4.70 8.93 9.78
CA GLY A 231 -3.28 8.84 9.44
C GLY A 231 -2.99 7.82 8.34
N HIS A 232 -1.81 7.19 8.43
CA HIS A 232 -1.35 6.27 7.39
C HIS A 232 -2.06 4.91 7.43
N TYR A 233 -2.28 4.32 8.61
CA TYR A 233 -2.93 3.01 8.77
C TYR A 233 -4.45 3.14 8.95
N LEU A 234 -5.12 3.90 8.08
CA LEU A 234 -6.56 4.14 8.14
C LEU A 234 -7.42 2.85 8.16
N THR A 235 -6.85 1.69 7.79
CA THR A 235 -7.50 0.38 7.88
C THR A 235 -7.56 -0.19 9.31
N LEU A 236 -6.74 0.36 10.22
CA LEU A 236 -6.61 -0.07 11.61
C LEU A 236 -7.05 1.01 12.61
N GLU A 237 -7.15 2.26 12.16
CA GLU A 237 -7.45 3.41 13.01
C GLU A 237 -8.92 3.44 13.46
N PRO A 238 -9.22 4.03 14.63
CA PRO A 238 -10.60 4.18 15.09
C PRO A 238 -11.51 4.84 14.04
N GLY A 239 -12.64 4.21 13.75
CA GLY A 239 -13.59 4.68 12.73
C GLY A 239 -13.28 4.19 11.32
N TRP A 240 -12.36 3.23 11.16
CA TRP A 240 -12.03 2.58 9.89
C TRP A 240 -13.28 2.08 9.12
N GLU A 241 -14.37 1.78 9.84
CA GLU A 241 -15.63 1.32 9.24
C GLU A 241 -16.22 2.34 8.27
N LYS A 242 -16.08 3.65 8.56
CA LYS A 242 -16.57 4.73 7.67
C LYS A 242 -15.79 4.75 6.34
N ILE A 243 -14.50 4.47 6.41
CA ILE A 243 -13.67 4.38 5.21
C ILE A 243 -14.01 3.13 4.42
N ALA A 244 -14.20 1.99 5.11
CA ALA A 244 -14.62 0.74 4.46
C ALA A 244 -16.01 0.89 3.81
N GLU A 245 -16.96 1.56 4.47
CA GLU A 245 -18.28 1.86 3.92
C GLU A 245 -18.16 2.70 2.64
N PHE A 246 -17.42 3.80 2.70
CA PHE A 246 -17.19 4.66 1.54
C PHE A 246 -16.57 3.89 0.36
N CYS A 247 -15.58 3.03 0.64
CA CYS A 247 -14.98 2.17 -0.37
C CYS A 247 -15.99 1.19 -0.95
N SER A 248 -16.78 0.51 -0.10
CA SER A 248 -17.75 -0.49 -0.55
C SER A 248 -18.86 0.11 -1.42
N ASP A 249 -19.35 1.31 -1.06
CA ASP A 249 -20.35 2.02 -1.83
C ASP A 249 -19.81 2.42 -3.21
N TRP A 250 -18.59 2.97 -3.23
CA TRP A 250 -17.92 3.30 -4.50
C TRP A 250 -17.65 2.05 -5.36
N MET A 251 -17.18 0.95 -4.77
CA MET A 251 -16.93 -0.31 -5.49
C MET A 251 -18.20 -0.92 -6.08
N ALA A 252 -19.35 -0.75 -5.41
CA ALA A 252 -20.64 -1.26 -5.88
C ALA A 252 -21.16 -0.55 -7.15
N GLU A 253 -20.64 0.65 -7.44
CA GLU A 253 -20.98 1.44 -8.62
C GLU A 253 -20.07 1.13 -9.84
N HIS A 254 -18.98 0.38 -9.62
CA HIS A 254 -17.92 0.10 -10.60
C HIS A 254 -17.62 -1.39 -10.76
#